data_79254098fb3d361991578cf5be614e21
#
_entry.id   79254098fb3d361991578cf5be614e21
#
_cell.length_a   1.000
_cell.length_b   1.000
_cell.length_c   1.000
_cell.angle_alpha   90.00
_cell.angle_beta   90.00
_cell.angle_gamma   90.00
#
_symmetry.space_group_name_H-M   'P 1'
#
loop_
_entity.id
_entity.type
_entity.pdbx_description
1 polymer ?
#
loop_
_entity_poly.entity_id
_entity_poly.type
_entity_poly.pdbx_seq_one_letter_code
_entity_poly.pdbx_strand_id
1 'polypeptide(L)'
;IDLSKKNYSIESNNPFENFTYLRAMEESNSASEESGWIPDHLGEINDGALISFMPLYKKLNSYGEFIFDHQWANALLRAGRNYYPKLLTAIPFTPCEGDRILAKTKSEKLRLIDAGINKMETEGIESWHILFPNRLGCKVLRERNFVERFNYRFTWINDNFQNFDDFLSIFTSRQRATIRKERKSIENKGIEFECKRYNEITPEDWNLFYLFYQKTYYNRAQNPYLNKEFFELISTA
;
A
#
# COMPACT_ATOMS: atom_id res chain seq x y z
N ILE A 1 2.90 -18.64 -1.28
CA ILE A 1 1.64 -18.88 -0.54
C ILE A 1 0.48 -18.35 -1.37
N ASP A 2 -0.56 -19.16 -1.51
CA ASP A 2 -1.82 -18.82 -2.15
C ASP A 2 -2.80 -18.26 -1.12
N LEU A 3 -3.27 -17.03 -1.30
CA LEU A 3 -4.17 -16.33 -0.38
C LEU A 3 -5.63 -16.80 -0.46
N SER A 4 -5.98 -17.67 -1.41
CA SER A 4 -7.33 -18.26 -1.48
C SER A 4 -7.64 -19.24 -0.33
N LYS A 5 -6.62 -19.75 0.36
CA LYS A 5 -6.76 -20.65 1.50
C LYS A 5 -7.17 -19.89 2.75
N LYS A 6 -8.22 -20.35 3.43
CA LYS A 6 -8.93 -19.59 4.49
C LYS A 6 -8.46 -19.81 5.92
N ASN A 7 -7.36 -20.51 6.19
CA ASN A 7 -6.96 -20.82 7.57
C ASN A 7 -5.76 -19.97 7.98
N TYR A 8 -6.04 -18.80 8.57
CA TYR A 8 -5.02 -17.88 9.07
C TYR A 8 -5.05 -17.84 10.60
N SER A 9 -3.89 -17.97 11.24
CA SER A 9 -3.71 -17.80 12.70
C SER A 9 -3.04 -16.48 13.06
N ILE A 10 -2.81 -15.64 12.05
CA ILE A 10 -2.22 -14.31 12.16
C ILE A 10 -3.18 -13.29 11.55
N GLU A 11 -3.28 -12.14 12.18
CA GLU A 11 -4.12 -11.03 11.75
C GLU A 11 -3.36 -9.72 11.93
N SER A 12 -3.73 -8.71 11.16
CA SER A 12 -3.28 -7.33 11.32
C SER A 12 -4.46 -6.41 11.55
N ASN A 13 -4.29 -5.44 12.44
CA ASN A 13 -5.26 -4.36 12.65
C ASN A 13 -5.20 -3.29 11.53
N ASN A 14 -4.23 -3.38 10.65
CA ASN A 14 -4.12 -2.50 9.50
C ASN A 14 -4.98 -3.07 8.35
N PRO A 15 -6.02 -2.36 7.90
CA PRO A 15 -6.93 -2.88 6.87
C PRO A 15 -6.22 -3.24 5.57
N PHE A 16 -5.12 -2.56 5.23
CA PHE A 16 -4.35 -2.83 4.01
C PHE A 16 -3.46 -4.08 4.10
N GLU A 17 -3.22 -4.58 5.31
CA GLU A 17 -2.47 -5.83 5.56
C GLU A 17 -3.39 -7.03 5.75
N ASN A 18 -4.70 -6.81 5.71
CA ASN A 18 -5.70 -7.87 5.80
C ASN A 18 -5.63 -8.75 4.56
N PHE A 19 -5.72 -10.05 4.76
CA PHE A 19 -5.71 -11.03 3.66
C PHE A 19 -6.85 -10.82 2.66
N THR A 20 -8.00 -10.33 3.11
CA THR A 20 -9.11 -9.99 2.22
C THR A 20 -8.73 -8.87 1.24
N TYR A 21 -8.01 -7.85 1.72
CA TYR A 21 -7.54 -6.75 0.88
C TYR A 21 -6.49 -7.22 -0.14
N LEU A 22 -5.48 -7.97 0.32
CA LEU A 22 -4.43 -8.50 -0.56
C LEU A 22 -5.00 -9.45 -1.61
N ARG A 23 -5.92 -10.33 -1.19
CA ARG A 23 -6.62 -11.24 -2.09
C ARG A 23 -7.45 -10.49 -3.14
N ALA A 24 -8.17 -9.45 -2.74
CA ALA A 24 -8.91 -8.62 -3.70
C ALA A 24 -8.00 -7.96 -4.74
N MET A 25 -6.77 -7.55 -4.36
CA MET A 25 -5.78 -7.05 -5.30
C MET A 25 -5.39 -8.08 -6.37
N GLU A 26 -5.27 -9.34 -5.97
CA GLU A 26 -4.84 -10.44 -6.85
C GLU A 26 -6.01 -10.99 -7.68
N GLU A 27 -7.14 -11.30 -7.05
CA GLU A 27 -8.33 -11.84 -7.73
C GLU A 27 -8.87 -10.85 -8.78
N SER A 28 -8.80 -9.56 -8.52
CA SER A 28 -9.17 -8.52 -9.50
C SER A 28 -8.12 -8.32 -10.60
N ASN A 29 -6.97 -8.99 -10.56
CA ASN A 29 -5.81 -8.72 -11.43
C ASN A 29 -5.25 -7.28 -11.33
N SER A 30 -5.60 -6.51 -10.29
CA SER A 30 -4.96 -5.22 -10.03
C SER A 30 -3.47 -5.42 -9.67
N ALA A 31 -3.14 -6.47 -8.91
CA ALA A 31 -1.77 -6.94 -8.70
C ALA A 31 -1.57 -8.24 -9.49
N SER A 32 -0.91 -8.17 -10.64
CA SER A 32 -0.72 -9.26 -11.60
C SER A 32 0.56 -9.08 -12.40
N GLU A 33 0.88 -10.03 -13.25
CA GLU A 33 1.99 -9.92 -14.20
C GLU A 33 1.81 -8.73 -15.16
N GLU A 34 0.60 -8.48 -15.62
CA GLU A 34 0.30 -7.36 -16.52
C GLU A 34 0.58 -6.00 -15.87
N SER A 35 0.25 -5.83 -14.58
CA SER A 35 0.57 -4.63 -13.80
C SER A 35 2.04 -4.59 -13.34
N GLY A 36 2.79 -5.67 -13.56
CA GLY A 36 4.17 -5.84 -13.09
C GLY A 36 4.28 -6.11 -11.60
N TRP A 37 3.20 -6.59 -10.96
CA TRP A 37 3.15 -7.03 -9.58
C TRP A 37 2.81 -8.52 -9.50
N ILE A 38 3.80 -9.39 -9.71
CA ILE A 38 3.59 -10.84 -9.69
C ILE A 38 3.60 -11.33 -8.25
N PRO A 39 2.47 -11.83 -7.70
CA PRO A 39 2.44 -12.35 -6.33
C PRO A 39 3.38 -13.56 -6.16
N ASP A 40 4.18 -13.54 -5.11
CA ASP A 40 5.15 -14.60 -4.80
C ASP A 40 5.41 -14.69 -3.28
N HIS A 41 4.33 -14.68 -2.51
CA HIS A 41 4.32 -14.53 -1.07
C HIS A 41 5.05 -15.63 -0.32
N LEU A 42 5.70 -15.22 0.77
CA LEU A 42 6.31 -16.13 1.74
C LEU A 42 5.40 -16.34 2.94
N GLY A 43 5.38 -17.53 3.46
CA GLY A 43 4.62 -17.85 4.67
C GLY A 43 5.01 -19.21 5.23
N GLU A 44 4.76 -19.37 6.50
CA GLU A 44 5.02 -20.59 7.25
C GLU A 44 3.69 -21.20 7.71
N ILE A 45 3.48 -22.46 7.40
CA ILE A 45 2.27 -23.20 7.76
C ILE A 45 2.64 -24.19 8.86
N ASN A 46 1.89 -24.18 9.94
CA ASN A 46 1.96 -25.18 11.01
C ASN A 46 0.56 -25.72 11.29
N ASP A 47 0.43 -27.05 11.37
CA ASP A 47 -0.86 -27.73 11.58
C ASP A 47 -1.99 -27.25 10.66
N GLY A 48 -1.66 -26.93 9.41
CA GLY A 48 -2.59 -26.48 8.40
C GLY A 48 -3.01 -25.00 8.52
N ALA A 49 -2.49 -24.28 9.50
CA ALA A 49 -2.74 -22.84 9.66
C ALA A 49 -1.50 -22.01 9.27
N LEU A 50 -1.71 -20.88 8.62
CA LEU A 50 -0.66 -19.91 8.31
C LEU A 50 -0.29 -19.16 9.59
N ILE A 51 0.95 -19.38 10.08
CA ILE A 51 1.44 -18.82 11.35
C ILE A 51 2.34 -17.60 11.16
N SER A 52 2.93 -17.44 9.98
CA SER A 52 3.68 -16.24 9.61
C SER A 52 3.52 -15.95 8.12
N PHE A 53 3.58 -14.67 7.73
CA PHE A 53 3.35 -14.25 6.36
C PHE A 53 4.16 -12.99 6.03
N MET A 54 4.66 -12.92 4.81
CA MET A 54 5.29 -11.74 4.25
C MET A 54 4.79 -11.53 2.80
N PRO A 55 4.09 -10.43 2.52
CA PRO A 55 3.71 -10.11 1.15
C PRO A 55 4.99 -9.92 0.33
N LEU A 56 5.15 -10.70 -0.70
CA LEU A 56 6.29 -10.63 -1.61
C LEU A 56 5.76 -10.62 -3.04
N TYR A 57 6.35 -9.75 -3.83
CA TYR A 57 6.04 -9.61 -5.25
C TYR A 57 7.33 -9.64 -6.05
N LYS A 58 7.27 -10.29 -7.20
CA LYS A 58 8.30 -10.13 -8.23
C LYS A 58 7.90 -8.96 -9.11
N LYS A 59 8.70 -7.90 -9.11
CA LYS A 59 8.40 -6.64 -9.79
C LYS A 59 9.11 -6.55 -11.12
N LEU A 60 8.34 -6.27 -12.17
CA LEU A 60 8.87 -6.05 -13.53
C LEU A 60 9.11 -4.57 -13.86
N ASN A 61 8.63 -3.68 -13.02
CA ASN A 61 8.77 -2.22 -13.11
C ASN A 61 8.57 -1.59 -11.72
N SER A 62 8.76 -0.28 -11.57
CA SER A 62 8.56 0.43 -10.29
C SER A 62 7.23 1.19 -10.20
N TYR A 63 6.24 0.89 -11.04
CA TYR A 63 4.93 1.51 -10.94
C TYR A 63 4.18 1.07 -9.69
N GLY A 64 3.52 2.06 -9.05
CA GLY A 64 2.68 1.84 -7.87
C GLY A 64 3.44 1.62 -6.56
N GLU A 65 4.75 1.79 -6.54
CA GLU A 65 5.59 1.67 -5.34
C GLU A 65 5.68 2.97 -4.53
N PHE A 66 5.44 4.10 -5.18
CA PHE A 66 5.58 5.46 -4.62
C PHE A 66 6.97 5.77 -4.06
N ILE A 67 7.99 5.06 -4.54
CA ILE A 67 9.40 5.38 -4.35
C ILE A 67 10.05 5.60 -5.71
N PHE A 68 11.05 6.50 -5.74
CA PHE A 68 11.75 6.87 -6.98
C PHE A 68 13.11 6.19 -7.00
N ASP A 69 13.20 5.07 -7.68
CA ASP A 69 14.41 4.24 -7.80
C ASP A 69 14.98 4.18 -9.22
N HIS A 70 14.50 5.04 -10.12
CA HIS A 70 14.96 5.09 -11.52
C HIS A 70 16.48 5.30 -11.65
N GLN A 71 17.10 6.02 -10.70
CA GLN A 71 18.55 6.22 -10.73
C GLN A 71 19.31 4.92 -10.48
N TRP A 72 18.77 4.04 -9.62
CA TRP A 72 19.35 2.72 -9.34
C TRP A 72 19.18 1.80 -10.55
N ALA A 73 18.01 1.76 -11.15
CA ALA A 73 17.75 1.00 -12.35
C ALA A 73 18.70 1.41 -13.48
N ASN A 74 18.87 2.71 -13.69
CA ASN A 74 19.79 3.24 -14.70
C ASN A 74 21.27 2.94 -14.37
N ALA A 75 21.66 2.99 -13.09
CA ALA A 75 23.04 2.68 -12.68
C ALA A 75 23.38 1.22 -12.94
N LEU A 76 22.49 0.28 -12.58
CA LEU A 76 22.67 -1.15 -12.85
C LEU A 76 22.71 -1.45 -14.35
N LEU A 77 21.80 -0.84 -15.12
CA LEU A 77 21.80 -1.00 -16.58
C LEU A 77 23.11 -0.54 -17.22
N ARG A 78 23.67 0.59 -16.77
CA ARG A 78 24.99 1.08 -17.23
C ARG A 78 26.14 0.15 -16.85
N ALA A 79 25.99 -0.59 -15.75
CA ALA A 79 26.95 -1.60 -15.31
C ALA A 79 26.74 -2.97 -16.01
N GLY A 80 25.85 -3.07 -17.01
CA GLY A 80 25.53 -4.29 -17.72
C GLY A 80 24.73 -5.31 -16.91
N ARG A 81 24.02 -4.85 -15.85
CA ARG A 81 23.21 -5.69 -14.95
C ARG A 81 21.73 -5.32 -15.06
N ASN A 82 20.86 -6.28 -14.79
CA ASN A 82 19.43 -6.07 -14.83
C ASN A 82 18.91 -5.65 -13.44
N TYR A 83 18.15 -4.56 -13.38
CA TYR A 83 17.47 -4.15 -12.17
C TYR A 83 16.15 -4.91 -11.95
N TYR A 84 15.49 -5.26 -13.04
CA TYR A 84 14.25 -6.05 -13.04
C TYR A 84 14.52 -7.46 -13.61
N PRO A 85 13.80 -8.49 -13.11
CA PRO A 85 12.87 -8.42 -11.97
C PRO A 85 13.60 -8.13 -10.67
N LYS A 86 12.91 -7.43 -9.74
CA LYS A 86 13.36 -7.26 -8.35
C LYS A 86 12.34 -7.87 -7.39
N LEU A 87 12.74 -8.25 -6.19
CA LEU A 87 11.80 -8.60 -5.13
C LEU A 87 11.29 -7.35 -4.42
N LEU A 88 10.01 -7.36 -4.07
CA LEU A 88 9.36 -6.28 -3.35
C LEU A 88 8.43 -6.81 -2.28
N THR A 89 8.66 -6.40 -1.03
CA THR A 89 7.73 -6.57 0.09
C THR A 89 7.03 -5.25 0.33
N ALA A 90 5.77 -5.16 -0.08
CA ALA A 90 4.95 -3.96 0.02
C ALA A 90 3.45 -4.31 -0.07
N ILE A 91 2.60 -3.36 0.23
CA ILE A 91 1.18 -3.45 -0.15
C ILE A 91 1.03 -2.76 -1.51
N PRO A 92 0.49 -3.44 -2.52
CA PRO A 92 0.36 -2.85 -3.86
C PRO A 92 -0.40 -1.52 -3.84
N PHE A 93 0.12 -0.53 -4.53
CA PHE A 93 -0.47 0.79 -4.73
C PHE A 93 -0.81 1.56 -3.44
N THR A 94 -0.27 1.13 -2.27
CA THR A 94 -0.66 1.64 -0.95
C THR A 94 0.57 2.03 -0.14
N PRO A 95 1.02 3.30 -0.20
CA PRO A 95 2.24 3.77 0.48
C PRO A 95 1.98 4.08 1.97
N CYS A 96 1.46 3.11 2.71
CA CYS A 96 1.24 3.22 4.16
C CYS A 96 2.31 2.46 4.94
N GLU A 97 2.66 2.96 6.11
CA GLU A 97 3.50 2.25 7.07
C GLU A 97 2.72 1.10 7.71
N GLY A 98 3.39 -0.05 7.91
CA GLY A 98 2.78 -1.19 8.55
C GLY A 98 3.72 -2.35 8.81
N ASP A 99 3.18 -3.46 9.31
CA ASP A 99 3.95 -4.68 9.51
C ASP A 99 4.08 -5.43 8.19
N ARG A 100 5.29 -5.45 7.65
CA ARG A 100 5.61 -6.15 6.41
C ARG A 100 5.99 -7.60 6.62
N ILE A 101 6.10 -8.02 7.87
CA ILE A 101 6.47 -9.38 8.27
C ILE A 101 5.53 -9.81 9.39
N LEU A 102 4.35 -10.30 9.02
CA LEU A 102 3.34 -10.75 9.96
C LEU A 102 3.78 -12.05 10.62
N ALA A 103 4.08 -12.02 11.89
CA ALA A 103 4.46 -13.16 12.69
C ALA A 103 4.41 -12.84 14.18
N LYS A 104 4.13 -13.84 15.03
CA LYS A 104 4.01 -13.67 16.49
C LYS A 104 5.38 -13.52 17.17
N THR A 105 6.40 -14.17 16.63
CA THR A 105 7.74 -14.19 17.24
C THR A 105 8.80 -13.58 16.33
N LYS A 106 9.85 -13.05 16.93
CA LYS A 106 11.02 -12.57 16.20
C LYS A 106 11.69 -13.68 15.37
N SER A 107 11.73 -14.90 15.89
CA SER A 107 12.30 -16.04 15.18
C SER A 107 11.56 -16.35 13.88
N GLU A 108 10.22 -16.32 13.89
CA GLU A 108 9.40 -16.49 12.69
C GLU A 108 9.69 -15.37 11.68
N LYS A 109 9.77 -14.11 12.13
CA LYS A 109 10.12 -12.97 11.26
C LYS A 109 11.48 -13.18 10.60
N LEU A 110 12.49 -13.63 11.33
CA LEU A 110 13.82 -13.89 10.80
C LEU A 110 13.82 -15.03 9.79
N ARG A 111 13.07 -16.11 10.02
CA ARG A 111 12.96 -17.22 9.05
C ARG A 111 12.33 -16.76 7.73
N LEU A 112 11.32 -15.89 7.76
CA LEU A 112 10.74 -15.32 6.54
C LEU A 112 11.75 -14.46 5.77
N ILE A 113 12.54 -13.65 6.48
CA ILE A 113 13.59 -12.84 5.86
C ILE A 113 14.65 -13.75 5.23
N ASP A 114 15.11 -14.76 5.96
CA ASP A 114 16.11 -15.72 5.48
C ASP A 114 15.60 -16.48 4.24
N ALA A 115 14.32 -16.87 4.23
CA ALA A 115 13.68 -17.48 3.07
C ALA A 115 13.64 -16.54 1.86
N GLY A 116 13.36 -15.24 2.07
CA GLY A 116 13.40 -14.23 1.02
C GLY A 116 14.80 -14.00 0.46
N ILE A 117 15.83 -13.97 1.31
CA ILE A 117 17.23 -13.86 0.89
C ILE A 117 17.63 -15.09 0.05
N ASN A 118 17.33 -16.29 0.54
CA ASN A 118 17.62 -17.53 -0.20
C ASN A 118 16.89 -17.57 -1.56
N LYS A 119 15.64 -17.10 -1.61
CA LYS A 119 14.88 -17.00 -2.86
C LYS A 119 15.54 -16.04 -3.84
N MET A 120 15.95 -14.87 -3.38
CA MET A 120 16.67 -13.87 -4.19
C MET A 120 17.94 -14.45 -4.81
N GLU A 121 18.74 -15.16 -4.00
CA GLU A 121 19.99 -15.80 -4.45
C GLU A 121 19.73 -16.94 -5.44
N THR A 122 18.76 -17.80 -5.15
CA THR A 122 18.41 -18.95 -6.00
C THR A 122 17.87 -18.54 -7.36
N GLU A 123 17.09 -17.45 -7.42
CA GLU A 123 16.52 -16.93 -8.66
C GLU A 123 17.43 -15.94 -9.38
N GLY A 124 18.59 -15.62 -8.82
CA GLY A 124 19.53 -14.64 -9.39
C GLY A 124 18.98 -13.21 -9.44
N ILE A 125 18.11 -12.85 -8.50
CA ILE A 125 17.52 -11.50 -8.43
C ILE A 125 18.48 -10.58 -7.68
N GLU A 126 18.79 -9.44 -8.26
CA GLU A 126 19.83 -8.53 -7.82
C GLU A 126 19.44 -7.67 -6.60
N SER A 127 18.14 -7.45 -6.36
CA SER A 127 17.67 -6.57 -5.31
C SER A 127 16.33 -6.98 -4.71
N TRP A 128 16.19 -6.71 -3.43
CA TRP A 128 14.94 -6.84 -2.70
C TRP A 128 14.67 -5.57 -1.91
N HIS A 129 13.50 -4.99 -2.12
CA HIS A 129 13.06 -3.78 -1.43
C HIS A 129 11.91 -4.11 -0.49
N ILE A 130 11.96 -3.56 0.73
CA ILE A 130 10.88 -3.66 1.71
C ILE A 130 10.39 -2.24 1.99
N LEU A 131 9.17 -1.92 1.53
CA LEU A 131 8.66 -0.56 1.56
C LEU A 131 7.79 -0.30 2.77
N PHE A 132 8.02 0.85 3.40
CA PHE A 132 7.23 1.37 4.51
C PHE A 132 7.05 0.38 5.67
N PRO A 133 8.10 -0.37 6.08
CA PRO A 133 8.01 -1.23 7.26
C PRO A 133 7.85 -0.38 8.51
N ASN A 134 7.10 -0.87 9.49
CA ASN A 134 7.01 -0.23 10.78
C ASN A 134 8.34 -0.30 11.55
N ARG A 135 8.42 0.45 12.66
CA ARG A 135 9.65 0.54 13.46
C ARG A 135 10.16 -0.82 13.98
N LEU A 136 9.25 -1.75 14.28
CA LEU A 136 9.63 -3.11 14.73
C LEU A 136 10.18 -3.93 13.59
N GLY A 137 9.57 -3.86 12.42
CA GLY A 137 10.06 -4.49 11.19
C GLY A 137 11.47 -4.00 10.83
N CYS A 138 11.72 -2.69 10.87
CA CYS A 138 13.05 -2.12 10.64
C CYS A 138 14.12 -2.73 11.57
N LYS A 139 13.80 -2.91 12.87
CA LYS A 139 14.75 -3.51 13.82
C LYS A 139 15.15 -4.93 13.44
N VAL A 140 14.17 -5.75 13.00
CA VAL A 140 14.44 -7.13 12.62
C VAL A 140 15.22 -7.20 11.30
N LEU A 141 14.90 -6.35 10.34
CA LEU A 141 15.58 -6.25 9.04
C LEU A 141 17.07 -5.86 9.19
N ARG A 142 17.39 -4.96 10.12
CA ARG A 142 18.79 -4.60 10.41
C ARG A 142 19.65 -5.79 10.83
N GLU A 143 19.08 -6.80 11.48
CA GLU A 143 19.80 -8.03 11.88
C GLU A 143 20.22 -8.90 10.68
N ARG A 144 19.67 -8.60 9.50
CA ARG A 144 20.05 -9.21 8.23
C ARG A 144 20.73 -8.20 7.27
N ASN A 145 21.30 -7.14 7.84
CA ASN A 145 22.08 -6.13 7.12
C ASN A 145 21.29 -5.36 6.03
N PHE A 146 19.95 -5.29 6.14
CA PHE A 146 19.18 -4.42 5.26
C PHE A 146 19.52 -2.96 5.50
N VAL A 147 19.75 -2.23 4.42
CA VAL A 147 20.09 -0.80 4.45
C VAL A 147 18.82 0.03 4.44
N GLU A 148 18.71 0.95 5.40
CA GLU A 148 17.55 1.84 5.49
C GLU A 148 17.71 3.03 4.55
N ARG A 149 16.61 3.37 3.88
CA ARG A 149 16.43 4.62 3.16
C ARG A 149 15.34 5.43 3.83
N PHE A 150 15.59 6.70 3.98
CA PHE A 150 14.63 7.64 4.58
C PHE A 150 14.07 8.57 3.51
N ASN A 151 12.78 8.86 3.64
CA ASN A 151 12.10 9.90 2.86
C ASN A 151 11.29 10.78 3.81
N TYR A 152 10.89 11.94 3.34
CA TYR A 152 10.09 12.87 4.13
C TYR A 152 8.61 12.69 3.82
N ARG A 153 7.80 12.68 4.89
CA ARG A 153 6.34 12.73 4.81
C ARG A 153 5.84 13.87 5.66
N PHE A 154 5.03 14.73 5.09
CA PHE A 154 4.33 15.76 5.84
C PHE A 154 3.06 15.16 6.42
N THR A 155 2.90 15.27 7.74
CA THR A 155 1.72 14.77 8.43
C THR A 155 1.12 15.93 9.22
N TRP A 156 -0.17 16.18 9.00
CA TRP A 156 -0.93 17.07 9.86
C TRP A 156 -1.39 16.26 11.09
N ILE A 157 -1.17 16.84 12.27
CA ILE A 157 -1.59 16.24 13.54
C ILE A 157 -2.59 17.20 14.18
N ASN A 158 -3.73 16.68 14.63
CA ASN A 158 -4.69 17.49 15.37
C ASN A 158 -4.11 17.91 16.72
N ASP A 159 -3.94 19.22 16.92
CA ASP A 159 -3.47 19.82 18.18
C ASP A 159 -4.65 20.13 19.12
N ASN A 160 -5.47 19.14 19.38
CA ASN A 160 -6.68 19.20 20.22
C ASN A 160 -7.77 20.18 19.75
N PHE A 161 -7.80 20.54 18.46
CA PHE A 161 -8.88 21.35 17.92
C PHE A 161 -10.22 20.63 18.06
N GLN A 162 -11.18 21.31 18.72
CA GLN A 162 -12.52 20.77 18.96
C GLN A 162 -13.46 20.99 17.77
N ASN A 163 -13.19 22.01 16.95
CA ASN A 163 -13.97 22.39 15.80
C ASN A 163 -13.11 23.11 14.76
N PHE A 164 -13.72 23.46 13.63
CA PHE A 164 -13.01 24.08 12.53
C PHE A 164 -12.58 25.54 12.85
N ASP A 165 -13.30 26.26 13.67
CA ASP A 165 -12.89 27.62 14.08
C ASP A 165 -11.68 27.61 14.98
N ASP A 166 -11.54 26.60 15.87
CA ASP A 166 -10.32 26.37 16.66
C ASP A 166 -9.13 26.12 15.73
N PHE A 167 -9.32 25.24 14.74
CA PHE A 167 -8.30 25.01 13.72
C PHE A 167 -7.95 26.29 12.96
N LEU A 168 -8.94 27.12 12.62
CA LEU A 168 -8.68 28.40 11.95
C LEU A 168 -7.91 29.39 12.83
N SER A 169 -7.95 29.26 14.14
CA SER A 169 -7.31 30.20 15.05
C SER A 169 -5.77 30.26 14.90
N ILE A 170 -5.12 29.19 14.42
CA ILE A 170 -3.66 29.12 14.17
C ILE A 170 -3.21 29.92 12.94
N PHE A 171 -4.13 30.33 12.07
CA PHE A 171 -3.83 31.05 10.84
C PHE A 171 -3.89 32.56 11.03
N THR A 172 -3.23 33.30 10.15
CA THR A 172 -3.35 34.76 10.10
C THR A 172 -4.77 35.18 9.69
N SER A 173 -5.16 36.40 10.04
CA SER A 173 -6.50 36.94 9.67
C SER A 173 -6.77 36.86 8.17
N ARG A 174 -5.77 37.10 7.34
CA ARG A 174 -5.86 37.01 5.88
C ARG A 174 -6.14 35.57 5.43
N GLN A 175 -5.42 34.60 5.95
CA GLN A 175 -5.62 33.19 5.63
C GLN A 175 -6.99 32.68 6.06
N ARG A 176 -7.42 33.04 7.29
CA ARG A 176 -8.78 32.74 7.78
C ARG A 176 -9.87 33.28 6.86
N ALA A 177 -9.73 34.54 6.45
CA ALA A 177 -10.69 35.14 5.53
C ALA A 177 -10.75 34.41 4.19
N THR A 178 -9.60 34.02 3.63
CA THR A 178 -9.53 33.26 2.39
C THR A 178 -10.22 31.90 2.53
N ILE A 179 -9.89 31.13 3.57
CA ILE A 179 -10.46 29.79 3.81
C ILE A 179 -11.98 29.88 4.00
N ARG A 180 -12.46 30.87 4.80
CA ARG A 180 -13.91 31.07 4.98
C ARG A 180 -14.62 31.44 3.69
N LYS A 181 -14.00 32.30 2.86
CA LYS A 181 -14.54 32.66 1.55
C LYS A 181 -14.66 31.46 0.61
N GLU A 182 -13.64 30.61 0.59
CA GLU A 182 -13.64 29.38 -0.23
C GLU A 182 -14.77 28.43 0.20
N ARG A 183 -14.92 28.16 1.49
CA ARG A 183 -16.01 27.32 2.02
C ARG A 183 -17.39 27.90 1.67
N LYS A 184 -17.58 29.20 1.92
CA LYS A 184 -18.83 29.87 1.58
C LYS A 184 -19.16 29.84 0.08
N SER A 185 -18.14 29.87 -0.77
CA SER A 185 -18.32 29.73 -2.23
C SER A 185 -18.90 28.37 -2.62
N ILE A 186 -18.58 27.30 -1.89
CA ILE A 186 -19.14 25.96 -2.14
C ILE A 186 -20.59 25.90 -1.67
N GLU A 187 -20.87 26.41 -0.48
CA GLU A 187 -22.24 26.51 0.07
C GLU A 187 -23.18 27.31 -0.89
N ASN A 188 -22.67 28.43 -1.38
CA ASN A 188 -23.45 29.28 -2.33
C ASN A 188 -23.73 28.61 -3.68
N LYS A 189 -23.00 27.55 -4.03
CA LYS A 189 -23.23 26.72 -5.23
C LYS A 189 -24.26 25.62 -5.01
N GLY A 190 -24.82 25.49 -3.82
CA GLY A 190 -25.77 24.45 -3.48
C GLY A 190 -25.15 23.04 -3.46
N ILE A 191 -23.83 22.96 -3.20
CA ILE A 191 -23.13 21.66 -3.08
C ILE A 191 -23.37 21.13 -1.69
N GLU A 192 -23.95 19.94 -1.61
CA GLU A 192 -24.19 19.20 -0.38
C GLU A 192 -23.15 18.08 -0.23
N PHE A 193 -22.76 17.76 1.01
CA PHE A 193 -21.86 16.68 1.33
C PHE A 193 -22.61 15.59 2.09
N GLU A 194 -22.59 14.38 1.56
CA GLU A 194 -23.13 13.19 2.20
C GLU A 194 -21.97 12.23 2.54
N CYS A 195 -21.99 11.71 3.77
CA CYS A 195 -21.03 10.68 4.21
C CYS A 195 -21.76 9.35 4.35
N LYS A 196 -21.47 8.40 3.48
CA LYS A 196 -22.03 7.05 3.51
C LYS A 196 -21.03 6.06 4.11
N ARG A 197 -21.54 5.09 4.89
CA ARG A 197 -20.73 4.05 5.55
C ARG A 197 -21.38 2.68 5.36
N TYR A 198 -20.55 1.65 5.15
CA TYR A 198 -21.00 0.24 5.09
C TYR A 198 -22.22 0.03 4.18
N ASN A 199 -23.32 -0.42 4.79
CA ASN A 199 -24.58 -0.73 4.11
C ASN A 199 -25.33 0.48 3.53
N GLU A 200 -24.88 1.69 3.80
CA GLU A 200 -25.40 2.91 3.15
C GLU A 200 -24.80 3.09 1.73
N ILE A 201 -23.68 2.42 1.44
CA ILE A 201 -23.00 2.50 0.15
C ILE A 201 -23.66 1.50 -0.81
N THR A 202 -24.28 2.00 -1.87
CA THR A 202 -24.96 1.19 -2.87
C THR A 202 -24.02 0.78 -4.02
N PRO A 203 -24.39 -0.22 -4.84
CA PRO A 203 -23.65 -0.55 -6.06
C PRO A 203 -23.54 0.65 -7.03
N GLU A 204 -24.55 1.52 -7.06
CA GLU A 204 -24.56 2.74 -7.87
C GLU A 204 -23.53 3.75 -7.38
N ASP A 205 -23.36 3.89 -6.04
CA ASP A 205 -22.32 4.72 -5.44
C ASP A 205 -20.91 4.22 -5.84
N TRP A 206 -20.69 2.90 -5.80
CA TRP A 206 -19.43 2.29 -6.25
C TRP A 206 -19.17 2.51 -7.73
N ASN A 207 -20.20 2.40 -8.58
CA ASN A 207 -20.07 2.66 -10.01
C ASN A 207 -19.70 4.13 -10.28
N LEU A 208 -20.35 5.06 -9.58
CA LEU A 208 -20.07 6.49 -9.70
C LEU A 208 -18.68 6.84 -9.18
N PHE A 209 -18.30 6.29 -8.03
CA PHE A 209 -16.96 6.44 -7.47
C PHE A 209 -15.89 5.97 -8.47
N TYR A 210 -16.07 4.77 -9.05
CA TYR A 210 -15.11 4.23 -10.00
C TYR A 210 -14.99 5.09 -11.27
N LEU A 211 -16.09 5.64 -11.74
CA LEU A 211 -16.08 6.58 -12.88
C LEU A 211 -15.20 7.81 -12.59
N PHE A 212 -15.32 8.41 -11.40
CA PHE A 212 -14.51 9.56 -11.01
C PHE A 212 -13.03 9.16 -10.75
N TYR A 213 -12.82 7.98 -10.17
CA TYR A 213 -11.49 7.42 -9.97
C TYR A 213 -10.75 7.28 -11.31
N GLN A 214 -11.37 6.63 -12.31
CA GLN A 214 -10.80 6.49 -13.65
C GLN A 214 -10.51 7.87 -14.29
N LYS A 215 -11.47 8.78 -14.22
CA LYS A 215 -11.34 10.12 -14.79
C LYS A 215 -10.14 10.89 -14.21
N THR A 216 -9.83 10.67 -12.93
CA THR A 216 -8.69 11.28 -12.27
C THR A 216 -7.36 10.83 -12.91
N TYR A 217 -7.25 9.57 -13.30
CA TYR A 217 -6.07 9.03 -13.99
C TYR A 217 -6.02 9.45 -15.45
N TYR A 218 -7.13 9.32 -16.17
CA TYR A 218 -7.18 9.67 -17.59
C TYR A 218 -6.86 11.13 -17.85
N ASN A 219 -7.26 12.03 -16.96
CA ASN A 219 -6.91 13.45 -17.02
C ASN A 219 -5.39 13.69 -16.90
N ARG A 220 -4.64 12.70 -16.44
CA ARG A 220 -3.17 12.72 -16.32
C ARG A 220 -2.48 11.82 -17.35
N ALA A 221 -3.21 11.34 -18.36
CA ALA A 221 -2.75 10.37 -19.35
C ALA A 221 -2.16 9.10 -18.71
N GLN A 222 -2.78 8.62 -17.63
CA GLN A 222 -2.40 7.42 -16.90
C GLN A 222 -3.58 6.44 -16.83
N ASN A 223 -3.29 5.16 -16.67
CA ASN A 223 -4.28 4.14 -16.36
C ASN A 223 -4.48 4.02 -14.85
N PRO A 224 -5.71 3.75 -14.40
CA PRO A 224 -5.99 3.45 -13.00
C PRO A 224 -5.17 2.25 -12.51
N TYR A 225 -4.65 2.33 -11.28
CA TYR A 225 -3.98 1.19 -10.66
C TYR A 225 -4.95 0.06 -10.29
N LEU A 226 -6.14 0.44 -9.85
CA LEU A 226 -7.19 -0.48 -9.41
C LEU A 226 -8.31 -0.52 -10.44
N ASN A 227 -8.83 -1.71 -10.71
CA ASN A 227 -9.96 -1.89 -11.60
C ASN A 227 -11.29 -1.94 -10.82
N LYS A 228 -12.40 -2.00 -11.54
CA LYS A 228 -13.73 -2.01 -10.93
C LYS A 228 -13.96 -3.23 -10.05
N GLU A 229 -13.49 -4.40 -10.49
CA GLU A 229 -13.63 -5.66 -9.78
C GLU A 229 -12.98 -5.62 -8.39
N PHE A 230 -11.84 -4.94 -8.23
CA PHE A 230 -11.24 -4.71 -6.92
C PHE A 230 -12.23 -4.02 -5.95
N PHE A 231 -12.90 -2.94 -6.40
CA PHE A 231 -13.86 -2.22 -5.57
C PHE A 231 -15.10 -3.06 -5.26
N GLU A 232 -15.55 -3.90 -6.19
CA GLU A 232 -16.63 -4.85 -5.97
C GLU A 232 -16.25 -5.89 -4.91
N LEU A 233 -15.04 -6.46 -4.99
CA LEU A 233 -14.55 -7.45 -4.02
C LEU A 233 -14.43 -6.87 -2.60
N ILE A 234 -13.88 -5.66 -2.44
CA ILE A 234 -13.74 -5.05 -1.10
C ILE A 234 -15.07 -4.54 -0.54
N SER A 235 -16.07 -4.28 -1.37
CA SER A 235 -17.38 -3.81 -0.91
C SER A 235 -18.21 -4.89 -0.21
N THR A 236 -17.87 -6.16 -0.45
CA THR A 236 -18.56 -7.34 0.12
C THR A 236 -17.76 -8.02 1.23
N ALA A 237 -16.62 -7.46 1.62
CA ALA A 237 -15.63 -8.04 2.52
C ALA A 237 -15.88 -7.72 4.01
#